data_447f8876cfdda9573784de92279bab28
#
_entry.id   447f8876cfdda9573784de92279bab28
#
_cell.length_a   1.000
_cell.length_b   1.000
_cell.length_c   1.000
_cell.angle_alpha   90.00
_cell.angle_beta   90.00
_cell.angle_gamma   90.00
#
_symmetry.space_group_name_H-M   'P 1'
#
loop_
_entity.id
_entity.type
_entity.pdbx_description
1 polymer ?
#
loop_
_entity_poly.entity_id
_entity_poly.type
_entity_poly.pdbx_seq_one_letter_code
_entity_poly.pdbx_strand_id
1 'polypeptide(L)'
;MDRSGIEARYAEALEAFVRKVRDDEQVIAAILLGSLSYDKVWEKSDIDMKLIVHDQKLTRSFMCFTENGIAINAGIQTRDEFKRWVEKSASASFEHSYLLRGKILFTKDPSLEAVFATIRHVGERDRQHRLLQLGCFALGGLAKAEKWLYVKEDALYSAFWMIKLIDTLAQIEVVRHGEVPMREAVQQASALNPAFFRDVYEGLVGGSVDPAKARAALDRIVRFMEERELELFRPVLDYLKQEQDVRSLSEMADKLGTVVRLDAATLEPACGWLAERGHLAPFPAEAKATPKSRVRLEEPAYMLEDADGNVR
;
A
#
# COMPACT_ATOMS: atom_id res chain seq x y z
N MET A 1 -5.56 30.02 18.94
CA MET A 1 -4.16 30.49 18.87
C MET A 1 -3.86 30.85 17.41
N ASP A 2 -3.12 31.93 17.19
CA ASP A 2 -2.66 32.23 15.82
C ASP A 2 -1.76 31.10 15.30
N ARG A 3 -1.90 30.76 14.05
CA ARG A 3 -1.21 29.64 13.40
C ARG A 3 0.32 29.77 13.50
N SER A 4 0.86 30.97 13.35
CA SER A 4 2.29 31.25 13.51
C SER A 4 2.80 30.93 14.91
N GLY A 5 1.98 31.14 15.94
CA GLY A 5 2.30 30.78 17.32
C GLY A 5 2.32 29.27 17.58
N ILE A 6 1.47 28.50 16.88
CA ILE A 6 1.48 27.03 16.97
C ILE A 6 2.76 26.48 16.32
N GLU A 7 3.06 26.87 15.10
CA GLU A 7 4.26 26.44 14.37
C GLU A 7 5.55 26.75 15.15
N ALA A 8 5.65 27.95 15.74
CA ALA A 8 6.80 28.34 16.55
C ALA A 8 6.99 27.44 17.79
N ARG A 9 5.90 27.13 18.51
CA ARG A 9 5.95 26.23 19.68
C ARG A 9 6.43 24.83 19.33
N TYR A 10 5.95 24.28 18.19
CA TYR A 10 6.37 22.95 17.71
C TYR A 10 7.84 22.94 17.29
N ALA A 11 8.30 23.99 16.61
CA ALA A 11 9.70 24.15 16.22
C ALA A 11 10.62 24.23 17.45
N GLU A 12 10.24 25.00 18.49
CA GLU A 12 10.98 25.13 19.73
C GLU A 12 11.06 23.78 20.47
N ALA A 13 9.93 23.05 20.58
CA ALA A 13 9.91 21.74 21.23
C ALA A 13 10.78 20.73 20.48
N LEU A 14 10.68 20.69 19.13
CA LEU A 14 11.51 19.84 18.29
C LEU A 14 13.00 20.15 18.48
N GLU A 15 13.39 21.42 18.43
CA GLU A 15 14.79 21.83 18.58
C GLU A 15 15.34 21.48 19.98
N ALA A 16 14.55 21.71 21.02
CA ALA A 16 14.93 21.37 22.40
C ALA A 16 15.14 19.85 22.57
N PHE A 17 14.22 19.04 22.04
CA PHE A 17 14.33 17.59 22.07
C PHE A 17 15.52 17.08 21.27
N VAL A 18 15.69 17.56 20.04
CA VAL A 18 16.80 17.16 19.15
C VAL A 18 18.15 17.47 19.76
N ARG A 19 18.30 18.59 20.45
CA ARG A 19 19.53 18.95 21.17
C ARG A 19 19.87 17.90 22.23
N LYS A 20 18.90 17.49 23.04
CA LYS A 20 19.08 16.48 24.11
C LYS A 20 19.50 15.12 23.53
N VAL A 21 18.81 14.64 22.48
CA VAL A 21 19.13 13.34 21.89
C VAL A 21 20.42 13.35 21.07
N ARG A 22 20.85 14.51 20.56
CA ARG A 22 22.13 14.66 19.87
C ARG A 22 23.31 14.52 20.83
N ASP A 23 23.17 14.98 22.07
CA ASP A 23 24.20 14.89 23.11
C ASP A 23 24.31 13.46 23.68
N ASP A 24 23.32 12.60 23.45
CA ASP A 24 23.37 11.18 23.83
C ASP A 24 24.30 10.40 22.86
N GLU A 25 25.37 9.81 23.39
CA GLU A 25 26.33 9.03 22.62
C GLU A 25 25.71 7.78 21.97
N GLN A 26 24.64 7.22 22.54
CA GLN A 26 23.95 6.06 22.00
C GLN A 26 23.09 6.39 20.79
N VAL A 27 22.66 7.65 20.65
CA VAL A 27 21.84 8.09 19.51
C VAL A 27 22.75 8.57 18.37
N ILE A 28 22.69 7.89 17.24
CA ILE A 28 23.51 8.18 16.06
C ILE A 28 22.80 8.99 14.98
N ALA A 29 21.46 8.98 14.96
CA ALA A 29 20.69 9.86 14.08
C ALA A 29 19.27 10.12 14.61
N ALA A 30 18.69 11.26 14.22
CA ALA A 30 17.29 11.57 14.40
C ALA A 30 16.67 12.00 13.08
N ILE A 31 15.51 11.42 12.76
CA ILE A 31 14.76 11.66 11.53
C ILE A 31 13.37 12.15 11.92
N LEU A 32 12.99 13.33 11.45
CA LEU A 32 11.64 13.86 11.56
C LEU A 32 10.76 13.21 10.50
N LEU A 33 9.60 12.73 10.92
CA LEU A 33 8.59 12.09 10.10
C LEU A 33 7.23 12.79 10.32
N GLY A 34 6.18 12.23 9.72
CA GLY A 34 4.81 12.71 9.93
C GLY A 34 4.54 14.12 9.39
N SER A 35 3.41 14.70 9.81
CA SER A 35 2.89 15.96 9.27
C SER A 35 3.85 17.16 9.44
N LEU A 36 4.58 17.22 10.54
CA LEU A 36 5.54 18.31 10.80
C LEU A 36 6.68 18.36 9.77
N SER A 37 6.94 17.25 9.07
CA SER A 37 7.98 17.21 8.03
C SER A 37 7.55 17.86 6.69
N TYR A 38 6.25 17.98 6.41
CA TYR A 38 5.76 18.38 5.08
C TYR A 38 4.43 19.16 5.05
N ASP A 39 3.67 19.24 6.14
CA ASP A 39 2.33 19.80 6.16
C ASP A 39 2.18 20.83 7.28
N LYS A 40 0.97 21.32 7.43
CA LYS A 40 0.56 22.30 8.41
C LYS A 40 0.32 21.64 9.77
N VAL A 41 0.93 22.20 10.79
CA VAL A 41 0.74 21.78 12.18
C VAL A 41 -0.51 22.42 12.76
N TRP A 42 -1.24 21.71 13.58
CA TRP A 42 -2.34 22.22 14.38
C TRP A 42 -2.13 21.87 15.86
N GLU A 43 -2.93 22.48 16.76
CA GLU A 43 -2.71 22.41 18.21
C GLU A 43 -2.77 21.01 18.84
N LYS A 44 -3.37 20.02 18.13
CA LYS A 44 -3.44 18.61 18.58
C LYS A 44 -2.51 17.68 17.78
N SER A 45 -1.60 18.24 17.00
CA SER A 45 -0.57 17.44 16.33
C SER A 45 0.40 16.88 17.37
N ASP A 46 1.03 15.79 17.05
CA ASP A 46 2.23 15.26 17.71
C ASP A 46 3.44 15.44 16.80
N ILE A 47 4.61 15.17 17.32
CA ILE A 47 5.86 15.12 16.55
C ILE A 47 6.25 13.65 16.36
N ASP A 48 6.27 13.19 15.13
CA ASP A 48 6.72 11.84 14.80
C ASP A 48 8.20 11.82 14.46
N MET A 49 8.95 10.91 15.09
CA MET A 49 10.39 10.80 14.89
C MET A 49 10.87 9.35 14.80
N LYS A 50 12.02 9.16 14.17
CA LYS A 50 12.86 7.98 14.35
C LYS A 50 14.17 8.38 15.02
N LEU A 51 14.51 7.67 16.10
CA LEU A 51 15.81 7.72 16.72
C LEU A 51 16.59 6.46 16.33
N ILE A 52 17.72 6.65 15.68
CA ILE A 52 18.58 5.55 15.29
C ILE A 52 19.71 5.48 16.33
N VAL A 53 19.90 4.30 16.88
CA VAL A 53 20.89 4.06 17.93
C VAL A 53 21.95 3.04 17.48
N HIS A 54 23.07 2.97 18.19
CA HIS A 54 24.04 1.92 18.00
C HIS A 54 23.42 0.53 18.12
N ASP A 55 24.00 -0.47 17.45
CA ASP A 55 23.49 -1.84 17.46
C ASP A 55 23.58 -2.43 18.87
N GLN A 56 22.43 -2.72 19.43
CA GLN A 56 22.24 -3.21 20.79
C GLN A 56 20.87 -3.89 20.94
N LYS A 57 20.67 -4.62 22.04
CA LYS A 57 19.35 -5.18 22.37
C LYS A 57 18.45 -4.06 22.89
N LEU A 58 17.40 -3.74 22.17
CA LEU A 58 16.40 -2.78 22.61
C LEU A 58 15.34 -3.45 23.49
N THR A 59 14.99 -2.80 24.59
CA THR A 59 13.87 -3.21 25.46
C THR A 59 12.54 -2.68 24.96
N ARG A 60 12.56 -1.56 24.24
CA ARG A 60 11.39 -0.92 23.61
C ARG A 60 11.79 -0.33 22.26
N SER A 61 10.94 -0.54 21.27
CA SER A 61 11.11 -0.01 19.92
C SER A 61 10.29 1.25 19.64
N PHE A 62 9.49 1.69 20.62
CA PHE A 62 8.65 2.87 20.52
C PHE A 62 8.46 3.53 21.90
N MET A 63 8.59 4.85 21.96
CA MET A 63 8.36 5.65 23.16
C MET A 63 7.64 6.95 22.80
N CYS A 64 6.81 7.43 23.73
CA CYS A 64 6.24 8.76 23.67
C CYS A 64 6.93 9.64 24.72
N PHE A 65 7.61 10.66 24.25
CA PHE A 65 8.25 11.69 25.08
C PHE A 65 7.38 12.94 25.14
N THR A 66 7.72 13.86 26.02
CA THR A 66 7.08 15.16 26.09
C THR A 66 8.15 16.24 26.17
N GLU A 67 8.06 17.25 25.32
CA GLU A 67 8.93 18.45 25.37
C GLU A 67 8.05 19.69 25.22
N ASN A 68 8.19 20.64 26.15
CA ASN A 68 7.38 21.87 26.21
C ASN A 68 5.86 21.61 26.11
N GLY A 69 5.38 20.50 26.70
CA GLY A 69 3.97 20.10 26.68
C GLY A 69 3.50 19.51 25.33
N ILE A 70 4.41 19.25 24.38
CA ILE A 70 4.11 18.61 23.08
C ILE A 70 4.56 17.15 23.13
N ALA A 71 3.68 16.25 22.68
CA ALA A 71 3.98 14.83 22.58
C ALA A 71 4.93 14.55 21.38
N ILE A 72 5.96 13.74 21.62
CA ILE A 72 6.94 13.32 20.64
C ILE A 72 6.92 11.79 20.57
N ASN A 73 6.37 11.25 19.50
CA ASN A 73 6.30 9.83 19.22
C ASN A 73 7.58 9.38 18.53
N ALA A 74 8.44 8.68 19.25
CA ALA A 74 9.73 8.25 18.75
C ALA A 74 9.77 6.71 18.56
N GLY A 75 9.89 6.29 17.33
CA GLY A 75 10.31 4.92 17.01
C GLY A 75 11.82 4.79 17.18
N ILE A 76 12.27 3.83 17.97
CA ILE A 76 13.68 3.59 18.26
C ILE A 76 14.12 2.33 17.51
N GLN A 77 15.17 2.43 16.72
CA GLN A 77 15.71 1.32 15.93
C GLN A 77 17.24 1.32 16.03
N THR A 78 17.83 0.14 15.98
CA THR A 78 19.26 0.04 15.77
C THR A 78 19.62 0.43 14.34
N ARG A 79 20.88 0.73 14.08
CA ARG A 79 21.37 1.06 12.74
C ARG A 79 21.02 -0.02 11.70
N ASP A 80 21.23 -1.29 12.04
CA ASP A 80 20.96 -2.40 11.13
C ASP A 80 19.47 -2.64 10.92
N GLU A 81 18.64 -2.47 11.95
CA GLU A 81 17.18 -2.52 11.83
C GLU A 81 16.64 -1.41 10.93
N PHE A 82 17.17 -0.20 11.06
CA PHE A 82 16.79 0.93 10.23
C PHE A 82 17.13 0.70 8.75
N LYS A 83 18.36 0.22 8.44
CA LYS A 83 18.75 -0.11 7.07
C LYS A 83 17.82 -1.14 6.43
N ARG A 84 17.57 -2.23 7.14
CA ARG A 84 16.60 -3.26 6.68
C ARG A 84 15.17 -2.72 6.52
N TRP A 85 14.77 -1.82 7.40
CA TRP A 85 13.44 -1.20 7.29
C TRP A 85 13.33 -0.30 6.06
N VAL A 86 14.34 0.51 5.78
CA VAL A 86 14.41 1.33 4.56
C VAL A 86 14.33 0.47 3.30
N GLU A 87 15.15 -0.58 3.22
CA GLU A 87 15.17 -1.51 2.09
C GLU A 87 13.78 -2.15 1.85
N LYS A 88 13.10 -2.57 2.91
CA LYS A 88 11.76 -3.17 2.81
C LYS A 88 10.65 -2.17 2.49
N SER A 89 10.84 -0.91 2.82
CA SER A 89 9.82 0.13 2.67
C SER A 89 9.77 0.72 1.25
N ALA A 90 10.80 0.53 0.44
CA ALA A 90 10.90 1.08 -0.93
C ALA A 90 9.94 0.39 -1.94
N SER A 91 8.68 0.16 -1.54
CA SER A 91 7.67 -0.63 -2.27
C SER A 91 6.44 0.16 -2.71
N ALA A 92 6.55 1.47 -2.92
CA ALA A 92 5.43 2.36 -3.24
C ALA A 92 4.24 2.22 -2.24
N SER A 93 4.54 1.99 -0.97
CA SER A 93 3.56 1.87 0.12
C SER A 93 3.42 3.18 0.90
N PHE A 94 2.44 3.22 1.83
CA PHE A 94 2.34 4.32 2.79
C PHE A 94 3.62 4.50 3.62
N GLU A 95 4.26 3.40 4.05
CA GLU A 95 5.54 3.44 4.77
C GLU A 95 6.64 4.09 3.93
N HIS A 96 6.65 3.82 2.62
CA HIS A 96 7.54 4.49 1.68
C HIS A 96 7.29 6.01 1.66
N SER A 97 6.03 6.44 1.56
CA SER A 97 5.70 7.88 1.54
C SER A 97 6.07 8.58 2.84
N TYR A 98 5.90 7.88 3.96
CA TYR A 98 6.25 8.37 5.28
C TYR A 98 7.75 8.64 5.42
N LEU A 99 8.58 7.74 4.85
CA LEU A 99 10.02 7.92 4.77
C LEU A 99 10.45 8.97 3.74
N LEU A 100 9.81 8.98 2.57
CA LEU A 100 10.16 9.90 1.47
C LEU A 100 10.05 11.37 1.88
N ARG A 101 9.09 11.69 2.74
CA ARG A 101 8.89 13.04 3.31
C ARG A 101 9.68 13.29 4.59
N GLY A 102 10.36 12.28 5.11
CA GLY A 102 11.19 12.41 6.29
C GLY A 102 12.37 13.35 6.07
N LYS A 103 12.82 13.97 7.16
CA LYS A 103 13.99 14.85 7.16
C LYS A 103 15.00 14.35 8.21
N ILE A 104 16.23 14.08 7.79
CA ILE A 104 17.32 13.81 8.72
C ILE A 104 17.64 15.13 9.43
N LEU A 105 17.45 15.18 10.74
CA LEU A 105 17.74 16.34 11.56
C LEU A 105 19.21 16.40 11.97
N PHE A 106 19.79 15.24 12.23
CA PHE A 106 21.22 15.04 12.35
C PHE A 106 21.58 13.57 12.13
N THR A 107 22.82 13.30 11.75
CA THR A 107 23.44 11.98 11.80
C THR A 107 24.90 12.07 12.20
N LYS A 108 25.38 11.08 12.96
CA LYS A 108 26.79 10.82 13.28
C LYS A 108 27.37 9.70 12.40
N ASP A 109 26.53 9.10 11.53
CA ASP A 109 26.92 8.02 10.61
C ASP A 109 26.50 8.39 9.17
N PRO A 110 27.46 8.81 8.31
CA PRO A 110 27.17 9.19 6.93
C PRO A 110 26.52 8.06 6.08
N SER A 111 26.70 6.78 6.47
CA SER A 111 26.08 5.66 5.75
C SER A 111 24.57 5.68 5.80
N LEU A 112 23.98 6.31 6.83
CA LEU A 112 22.52 6.46 6.96
C LEU A 112 21.96 7.46 5.96
N GLU A 113 22.68 8.51 5.59
CA GLU A 113 22.26 9.45 4.54
C GLU A 113 22.21 8.75 3.18
N ALA A 114 23.23 7.94 2.88
CA ALA A 114 23.26 7.18 1.62
C ALA A 114 22.08 6.19 1.52
N VAL A 115 21.80 5.46 2.60
CA VAL A 115 20.64 4.55 2.67
C VAL A 115 19.33 5.32 2.54
N PHE A 116 19.18 6.44 3.24
CA PHE A 116 17.98 7.26 3.18
C PHE A 116 17.74 7.87 1.79
N ALA A 117 18.80 8.15 1.05
CA ALA A 117 18.70 8.65 -0.33
C ALA A 117 18.11 7.62 -1.31
N THR A 118 18.26 6.32 -1.04
CA THR A 118 17.72 5.25 -1.90
C THR A 118 16.18 5.23 -1.92
N ILE A 119 15.53 5.78 -0.89
CA ILE A 119 14.06 5.84 -0.79
C ILE A 119 13.42 6.67 -1.91
N ARG A 120 14.16 7.58 -2.52
CA ARG A 120 13.64 8.46 -3.59
C ARG A 120 13.29 7.72 -4.88
N HIS A 121 13.67 6.46 -4.99
CA HIS A 121 13.47 5.67 -6.20
C HIS A 121 12.64 4.42 -5.92
N VAL A 122 11.53 4.25 -6.66
CA VAL A 122 10.74 3.01 -6.67
C VAL A 122 11.19 2.20 -7.87
N GLY A 123 11.72 1.00 -7.63
CA GLY A 123 12.06 0.08 -8.70
C GLY A 123 10.82 -0.37 -9.48
N GLU A 124 10.96 -0.58 -10.79
CA GLU A 124 9.84 -1.02 -11.64
C GLU A 124 9.22 -2.34 -11.13
N ARG A 125 10.06 -3.27 -10.67
CA ARG A 125 9.59 -4.54 -10.09
C ARG A 125 8.71 -4.30 -8.85
N ASP A 126 9.13 -3.45 -7.95
CA ASP A 126 8.39 -3.15 -6.72
C ASP A 126 7.06 -2.44 -7.04
N ARG A 127 7.07 -1.54 -8.00
CA ARG A 127 5.89 -0.87 -8.55
C ARG A 127 4.88 -1.88 -9.08
N GLN A 128 5.32 -2.83 -9.92
CA GLN A 128 4.45 -3.86 -10.51
C GLN A 128 3.85 -4.80 -9.45
N HIS A 129 4.64 -5.23 -8.47
CA HIS A 129 4.11 -6.06 -7.37
C HIS A 129 3.15 -5.28 -6.47
N ARG A 130 3.39 -3.98 -6.27
CA ARG A 130 2.44 -3.14 -5.54
C ARG A 130 1.12 -2.99 -6.29
N LEU A 131 1.14 -2.80 -7.59
CA LEU A 131 -0.06 -2.76 -8.43
C LEU A 131 -0.83 -4.08 -8.36
N LEU A 132 -0.14 -5.22 -8.45
CA LEU A 132 -0.76 -6.54 -8.25
C LEU A 132 -1.48 -6.63 -6.90
N GLN A 133 -0.81 -6.28 -5.82
CA GLN A 133 -1.40 -6.32 -4.48
C GLN A 133 -2.64 -5.43 -4.36
N LEU A 134 -2.55 -4.19 -4.84
CA LEU A 134 -3.67 -3.25 -4.84
C LEU A 134 -4.82 -3.73 -5.73
N GLY A 135 -4.51 -4.30 -6.89
CA GLY A 135 -5.50 -4.91 -7.79
C GLY A 135 -6.27 -6.06 -7.13
N CYS A 136 -5.56 -6.96 -6.45
CA CYS A 136 -6.19 -8.06 -5.70
C CYS A 136 -7.12 -7.53 -4.59
N PHE A 137 -6.68 -6.53 -3.82
CA PHE A 137 -7.53 -5.91 -2.79
C PHE A 137 -8.74 -5.17 -3.39
N ALA A 138 -8.55 -4.53 -4.55
CA ALA A 138 -9.63 -3.86 -5.25
C ALA A 138 -10.72 -4.85 -5.69
N LEU A 139 -10.35 -5.98 -6.27
CA LEU A 139 -11.32 -7.03 -6.65
C LEU A 139 -12.08 -7.58 -5.45
N GLY A 140 -11.40 -7.82 -4.33
CA GLY A 140 -12.05 -8.24 -3.09
C GLY A 140 -13.09 -7.24 -2.56
N GLY A 141 -12.80 -5.95 -2.66
CA GLY A 141 -13.73 -4.87 -2.31
C GLY A 141 -14.90 -4.75 -3.29
N LEU A 142 -14.59 -4.87 -4.59
CA LEU A 142 -15.57 -4.84 -5.69
C LEU A 142 -16.61 -5.95 -5.53
N ALA A 143 -16.19 -7.19 -5.32
CA ALA A 143 -17.07 -8.33 -5.11
C ALA A 143 -18.02 -8.13 -3.92
N LYS A 144 -17.59 -7.40 -2.87
CA LYS A 144 -18.48 -7.02 -1.76
C LYS A 144 -19.51 -5.99 -2.19
N ALA A 145 -19.11 -4.96 -2.94
CA ALA A 145 -20.02 -3.93 -3.43
C ALA A 145 -21.09 -4.54 -4.35
N GLU A 146 -20.69 -5.41 -5.28
CA GLU A 146 -21.59 -6.14 -6.17
C GLU A 146 -22.59 -7.02 -5.41
N LYS A 147 -22.10 -7.83 -4.47
CA LYS A 147 -22.94 -8.68 -3.63
C LYS A 147 -24.04 -7.88 -2.91
N TRP A 148 -23.67 -6.73 -2.34
CA TRP A 148 -24.63 -5.90 -1.63
C TRP A 148 -25.63 -5.21 -2.56
N LEU A 149 -25.21 -4.81 -3.76
CA LEU A 149 -26.10 -4.20 -4.74
C LEU A 149 -27.07 -5.20 -5.38
N TYR A 150 -26.55 -6.34 -5.86
CA TYR A 150 -27.30 -7.26 -6.72
C TYR A 150 -27.96 -8.42 -5.96
N VAL A 151 -27.35 -8.88 -4.86
CA VAL A 151 -27.86 -10.06 -4.12
C VAL A 151 -28.63 -9.63 -2.87
N LYS A 152 -28.15 -8.57 -2.20
CA LYS A 152 -28.77 -8.05 -0.97
C LYS A 152 -29.73 -6.88 -1.22
N GLU A 153 -29.72 -6.33 -2.44
CA GLU A 153 -30.54 -5.19 -2.86
C GLU A 153 -30.41 -3.96 -1.96
N ASP A 154 -29.23 -3.81 -1.34
CA ASP A 154 -28.88 -2.70 -0.43
C ASP A 154 -27.86 -1.76 -1.10
N ALA A 155 -28.39 -0.76 -1.81
CA ALA A 155 -27.58 0.22 -2.52
C ALA A 155 -26.70 1.06 -1.58
N LEU A 156 -27.20 1.36 -0.37
CA LEU A 156 -26.47 2.18 0.59
C LEU A 156 -25.24 1.43 1.14
N TYR A 157 -25.41 0.16 1.48
CA TYR A 157 -24.30 -0.65 1.97
C TYR A 157 -23.31 -1.02 0.85
N SER A 158 -23.80 -1.16 -0.39
CA SER A 158 -22.94 -1.26 -1.57
C SER A 158 -22.07 -0.01 -1.74
N ALA A 159 -22.67 1.18 -1.65
CA ALA A 159 -21.93 2.45 -1.68
C ALA A 159 -20.90 2.57 -0.57
N PHE A 160 -21.20 2.09 0.63
CA PHE A 160 -20.23 2.03 1.72
C PHE A 160 -19.00 1.19 1.37
N TRP A 161 -19.17 0.03 0.71
CA TRP A 161 -18.06 -0.78 0.21
C TRP A 161 -17.28 -0.08 -0.91
N MET A 162 -17.96 0.61 -1.83
CA MET A 162 -17.31 1.42 -2.86
C MET A 162 -16.50 2.57 -2.25
N ILE A 163 -17.04 3.27 -1.24
CA ILE A 163 -16.30 4.34 -0.54
C ILE A 163 -15.03 3.79 0.14
N LYS A 164 -15.12 2.63 0.78
CA LYS A 164 -13.92 1.96 1.34
C LYS A 164 -12.88 1.59 0.27
N LEU A 165 -13.34 1.29 -0.93
CA LEU A 165 -12.49 0.92 -2.05
C LEU A 165 -11.76 2.13 -2.67
N ILE A 166 -12.30 3.34 -2.53
CA ILE A 166 -11.78 4.56 -3.16
C ILE A 166 -10.30 4.79 -2.83
N ASP A 167 -9.88 4.55 -1.60
CA ASP A 167 -8.46 4.72 -1.22
C ASP A 167 -7.54 3.74 -1.98
N THR A 168 -7.97 2.49 -2.15
CA THR A 168 -7.21 1.49 -2.93
C THR A 168 -7.13 1.89 -4.41
N LEU A 169 -8.24 2.35 -5.01
CA LEU A 169 -8.26 2.84 -6.39
C LEU A 169 -7.38 4.08 -6.57
N ALA A 170 -7.37 4.96 -5.57
CA ALA A 170 -6.50 6.12 -5.56
C ALA A 170 -5.02 5.74 -5.51
N GLN A 171 -4.65 4.79 -4.65
CA GLN A 171 -3.29 4.27 -4.60
C GLN A 171 -2.88 3.62 -5.95
N ILE A 172 -3.78 2.87 -6.60
CA ILE A 172 -3.53 2.32 -7.95
C ILE A 172 -3.20 3.46 -8.92
N GLU A 173 -4.02 4.50 -8.98
CA GLU A 173 -3.81 5.60 -9.91
C GLU A 173 -2.48 6.33 -9.67
N VAL A 174 -2.14 6.61 -8.41
CA VAL A 174 -0.87 7.24 -8.03
C VAL A 174 0.34 6.37 -8.41
N VAL A 175 0.31 5.08 -8.06
CA VAL A 175 1.41 4.14 -8.37
C VAL A 175 1.59 3.95 -9.87
N ARG A 176 0.51 3.93 -10.65
CA ARG A 176 0.55 3.86 -12.12
C ARG A 176 1.28 5.05 -12.75
N HIS A 177 1.13 6.23 -12.16
CA HIS A 177 1.84 7.44 -12.61
C HIS A 177 3.29 7.53 -12.10
N GLY A 178 3.81 6.46 -11.46
CA GLY A 178 5.19 6.41 -10.96
C GLY A 178 5.40 7.19 -9.66
N GLU A 179 4.31 7.62 -9.02
CA GLU A 179 4.36 8.35 -7.75
C GLU A 179 4.18 7.39 -6.55
N VAL A 180 4.56 7.88 -5.37
CA VAL A 180 4.36 7.17 -4.11
C VAL A 180 3.06 7.65 -3.46
N PRO A 181 2.09 6.75 -3.16
CA PRO A 181 0.85 7.11 -2.51
C PRO A 181 1.09 7.68 -1.12
N MET A 182 0.57 8.85 -0.85
CA MET A 182 0.62 9.51 0.45
C MET A 182 -0.63 9.17 1.28
N ARG A 183 -0.69 9.69 2.52
CA ARG A 183 -1.91 9.60 3.35
C ARG A 183 -3.12 10.17 2.60
N GLU A 184 -2.89 11.20 1.80
CA GLU A 184 -3.88 11.90 0.98
C GLU A 184 -3.95 11.33 -0.45
N ALA A 185 -3.86 9.99 -0.61
CA ALA A 185 -3.83 9.33 -1.92
C ALA A 185 -5.05 9.70 -2.79
N VAL A 186 -6.22 9.88 -2.19
CA VAL A 186 -7.44 10.29 -2.92
C VAL A 186 -7.27 11.69 -3.53
N GLN A 187 -6.63 12.63 -2.83
CA GLN A 187 -6.37 13.98 -3.35
C GLN A 187 -5.32 13.95 -4.46
N GLN A 188 -4.25 13.16 -4.31
CA GLN A 188 -3.25 12.94 -5.36
C GLN A 188 -3.92 12.37 -6.63
N ALA A 189 -4.69 11.29 -6.47
CA ALA A 189 -5.37 10.62 -7.57
C ALA A 189 -6.45 11.50 -8.24
N SER A 190 -7.14 12.34 -7.47
CA SER A 190 -8.10 13.32 -8.02
C SER A 190 -7.41 14.36 -8.90
N ALA A 191 -6.16 14.71 -8.63
CA ALA A 191 -5.37 15.59 -9.50
C ALA A 191 -4.92 14.86 -10.78
N LEU A 192 -4.62 13.57 -10.71
CA LEU A 192 -4.16 12.75 -11.84
C LEU A 192 -5.32 12.28 -12.74
N ASN A 193 -6.47 11.96 -12.15
CA ASN A 193 -7.67 11.45 -12.86
C ASN A 193 -8.94 12.11 -12.32
N PRO A 194 -9.12 13.43 -12.55
CA PRO A 194 -10.22 14.20 -11.94
C PRO A 194 -11.61 13.73 -12.39
N ALA A 195 -11.77 13.20 -13.60
CA ALA A 195 -13.06 12.74 -14.09
C ALA A 195 -13.55 11.51 -13.31
N PHE A 196 -12.70 10.51 -13.12
CA PHE A 196 -13.05 9.30 -12.40
C PHE A 196 -13.37 9.58 -10.93
N PHE A 197 -12.50 10.32 -10.22
CA PHE A 197 -12.68 10.57 -8.78
C PHE A 197 -13.83 11.52 -8.49
N ARG A 198 -14.14 12.46 -9.37
CA ARG A 198 -15.37 13.26 -9.26
C ARG A 198 -16.62 12.37 -9.37
N ASP A 199 -16.66 11.49 -10.37
CA ASP A 199 -17.84 10.64 -10.58
C ASP A 199 -18.04 9.62 -9.45
N VAL A 200 -16.95 9.00 -8.95
CA VAL A 200 -17.04 7.95 -7.94
C VAL A 200 -16.93 8.52 -6.52
N TYR A 201 -15.90 9.28 -6.20
CA TYR A 201 -15.67 9.78 -4.85
C TYR A 201 -16.66 10.89 -4.48
N GLU A 202 -16.64 12.02 -5.20
CA GLU A 202 -17.55 13.14 -4.91
C GLU A 202 -19.00 12.74 -5.15
N GLY A 203 -19.25 11.95 -6.18
CA GLY A 203 -20.55 11.41 -6.50
C GLY A 203 -21.16 10.60 -5.33
N LEU A 204 -20.42 9.70 -4.71
CA LEU A 204 -20.93 8.88 -3.60
C LEU A 204 -21.00 9.64 -2.27
N VAL A 205 -20.04 10.52 -1.98
CA VAL A 205 -19.95 11.24 -0.71
C VAL A 205 -20.85 12.49 -0.70
N GLY A 206 -21.08 13.12 -1.85
CA GLY A 206 -21.71 14.43 -1.96
C GLY A 206 -23.25 14.44 -1.95
N GLY A 207 -23.93 13.34 -1.61
CA GLY A 207 -25.39 13.35 -1.53
C GLY A 207 -26.03 11.99 -1.26
N SER A 208 -27.37 11.91 -1.39
CA SER A 208 -28.10 10.65 -1.24
C SER A 208 -27.69 9.62 -2.30
N VAL A 209 -27.63 8.37 -1.90
CA VAL A 209 -27.35 7.23 -2.79
C VAL A 209 -28.66 6.45 -2.99
N ASP A 210 -29.09 6.39 -4.23
CA ASP A 210 -30.17 5.50 -4.69
C ASP A 210 -29.57 4.33 -5.49
N PRO A 211 -30.37 3.29 -5.83
CA PRO A 211 -29.87 2.13 -6.59
C PRO A 211 -29.29 2.47 -7.97
N ALA A 212 -29.81 3.47 -8.66
CA ALA A 212 -29.31 3.87 -9.98
C ALA A 212 -27.93 4.51 -9.87
N LYS A 213 -27.75 5.40 -8.91
CA LYS A 213 -26.47 6.06 -8.61
C LYS A 213 -25.42 5.06 -8.14
N ALA A 214 -25.78 4.12 -7.25
CA ALA A 214 -24.89 3.06 -6.81
C ALA A 214 -24.42 2.19 -7.99
N ARG A 215 -25.33 1.81 -8.89
CA ARG A 215 -25.00 1.03 -10.08
C ARG A 215 -24.07 1.78 -11.01
N ALA A 216 -24.35 3.05 -11.31
CA ALA A 216 -23.49 3.87 -12.16
C ALA A 216 -22.08 4.02 -11.60
N ALA A 217 -21.93 4.20 -10.28
CA ALA A 217 -20.62 4.25 -9.63
C ALA A 217 -19.89 2.90 -9.70
N LEU A 218 -20.61 1.80 -9.47
CA LEU A 218 -20.05 0.45 -9.56
C LEU A 218 -19.56 0.15 -10.99
N ASP A 219 -20.35 0.46 -12.02
CA ASP A 219 -19.99 0.27 -13.43
C ASP A 219 -18.74 1.11 -13.81
N ARG A 220 -18.57 2.28 -13.19
CA ARG A 220 -17.35 3.09 -13.38
C ARG A 220 -16.13 2.44 -12.73
N ILE A 221 -16.27 1.82 -11.56
CA ILE A 221 -15.20 1.10 -10.89
C ILE A 221 -14.82 -0.15 -11.67
N VAL A 222 -15.81 -0.92 -12.15
CA VAL A 222 -15.55 -2.11 -12.98
C VAL A 222 -14.73 -1.73 -14.21
N ARG A 223 -15.17 -0.71 -14.97
CA ARG A 223 -14.42 -0.21 -16.13
C ARG A 223 -13.02 0.27 -15.79
N PHE A 224 -12.85 0.95 -14.65
CA PHE A 224 -11.52 1.36 -14.18
C PHE A 224 -10.58 0.16 -14.03
N MET A 225 -11.07 -0.96 -13.50
CA MET A 225 -10.31 -2.20 -13.35
C MET A 225 -10.04 -2.88 -14.69
N GLU A 226 -11.04 -2.98 -15.57
CA GLU A 226 -10.94 -3.59 -16.90
C GLU A 226 -9.90 -2.91 -17.79
N GLU A 227 -9.93 -1.57 -17.85
CA GLU A 227 -8.99 -0.78 -18.64
C GLU A 227 -7.53 -0.93 -18.18
N ARG A 228 -7.31 -1.47 -16.97
CA ARG A 228 -5.98 -1.53 -16.32
C ARG A 228 -5.54 -2.94 -15.96
N GLU A 229 -6.34 -3.95 -16.26
CA GLU A 229 -6.11 -5.33 -15.80
C GLU A 229 -4.77 -5.92 -16.25
N LEU A 230 -4.35 -5.69 -17.48
CA LEU A 230 -3.07 -6.18 -17.99
C LEU A 230 -1.87 -5.51 -17.29
N GLU A 231 -2.02 -4.25 -16.87
CA GLU A 231 -0.99 -3.56 -16.10
C GLU A 231 -1.00 -4.01 -14.63
N LEU A 232 -2.19 -4.09 -14.02
CA LEU A 232 -2.35 -4.48 -12.62
C LEU A 232 -1.86 -5.90 -12.36
N PHE A 233 -2.20 -6.81 -13.25
CA PHE A 233 -1.91 -8.24 -13.08
C PHE A 233 -0.72 -8.72 -13.91
N ARG A 234 0.08 -7.81 -14.45
CA ARG A 234 1.29 -8.14 -15.21
C ARG A 234 2.19 -9.17 -14.53
N PRO A 235 2.49 -9.11 -13.20
CA PRO A 235 3.35 -10.11 -12.58
C PRO A 235 2.80 -11.54 -12.66
N VAL A 236 1.46 -11.71 -12.67
CA VAL A 236 0.81 -13.02 -12.87
C VAL A 236 1.04 -13.51 -14.30
N LEU A 237 0.77 -12.64 -15.27
CA LEU A 237 0.92 -12.95 -16.69
C LEU A 237 2.38 -13.24 -17.06
N ASP A 238 3.31 -12.43 -16.58
CA ASP A 238 4.75 -12.60 -16.81
C ASP A 238 5.29 -13.90 -16.18
N TYR A 239 4.82 -14.24 -14.97
CA TYR A 239 5.17 -15.49 -14.32
C TYR A 239 4.70 -16.71 -15.15
N LEU A 240 3.42 -16.77 -15.51
CA LEU A 240 2.89 -17.89 -16.29
C LEU A 240 3.51 -17.95 -17.70
N LYS A 241 3.82 -16.81 -18.31
CA LYS A 241 4.55 -16.74 -19.57
C LYS A 241 5.96 -17.32 -19.48
N GLN A 242 6.63 -17.15 -18.34
CA GLN A 242 7.98 -17.67 -18.10
C GLN A 242 7.97 -19.18 -17.85
N GLU A 243 6.99 -19.66 -17.09
CA GLU A 243 6.87 -21.06 -16.72
C GLU A 243 6.43 -21.94 -17.89
N GLN A 244 5.60 -21.41 -18.82
CA GLN A 244 5.04 -22.13 -19.97
C GLN A 244 4.41 -23.48 -19.59
N ASP A 245 3.75 -23.51 -18.41
CA ASP A 245 3.14 -24.71 -17.84
C ASP A 245 2.02 -24.31 -16.89
N VAL A 246 1.14 -25.27 -16.58
CA VAL A 246 0.09 -25.10 -15.57
C VAL A 246 0.73 -24.88 -14.20
N ARG A 247 0.31 -23.81 -13.49
CA ARG A 247 0.77 -23.53 -12.14
C ARG A 247 -0.40 -23.45 -11.17
N SER A 248 -0.26 -24.14 -10.06
CA SER A 248 -1.26 -24.06 -9.01
C SER A 248 -1.28 -22.68 -8.35
N LEU A 249 -2.43 -22.31 -7.79
CA LEU A 249 -2.62 -21.04 -7.12
C LEU A 249 -1.65 -20.87 -5.92
N SER A 250 -1.38 -21.97 -5.20
CA SER A 250 -0.40 -22.00 -4.11
C SER A 250 1.02 -21.72 -4.60
N GLU A 251 1.48 -22.36 -5.68
CA GLU A 251 2.78 -22.10 -6.30
C GLU A 251 2.92 -20.65 -6.77
N MET A 252 1.88 -20.12 -7.39
CA MET A 252 1.84 -18.72 -7.82
C MET A 252 1.92 -17.76 -6.62
N ALA A 253 1.16 -18.03 -5.56
CA ALA A 253 1.17 -17.21 -4.35
C ALA A 253 2.53 -17.26 -3.64
N ASP A 254 3.15 -18.42 -3.53
CA ASP A 254 4.50 -18.58 -2.94
C ASP A 254 5.55 -17.78 -3.74
N LYS A 255 5.47 -17.79 -5.05
CA LYS A 255 6.40 -17.07 -5.92
C LYS A 255 6.21 -15.55 -5.88
N LEU A 256 4.99 -15.10 -6.08
CA LEU A 256 4.65 -13.68 -6.16
C LEU A 256 4.62 -13.02 -4.77
N GLY A 257 4.27 -13.79 -3.74
CA GLY A 257 4.21 -13.34 -2.34
C GLY A 257 5.56 -13.04 -1.71
N THR A 258 6.68 -13.38 -2.35
CA THR A 258 8.03 -13.06 -1.85
C THR A 258 8.33 -11.56 -1.83
N VAL A 259 7.71 -10.77 -2.70
CA VAL A 259 7.94 -9.32 -2.84
C VAL A 259 6.87 -8.52 -2.08
N VAL A 260 5.61 -8.93 -2.18
CA VAL A 260 4.48 -8.33 -1.48
C VAL A 260 3.70 -9.41 -0.76
N ARG A 261 3.03 -9.06 0.34
CA ARG A 261 2.21 -10.05 1.06
C ARG A 261 0.98 -10.42 0.24
N LEU A 262 1.05 -11.56 -0.43
CA LEU A 262 -0.03 -12.19 -1.17
C LEU A 262 -0.07 -13.67 -0.77
N ASP A 263 -1.21 -14.11 -0.31
CA ASP A 263 -1.53 -15.53 -0.16
C ASP A 263 -2.47 -15.99 -1.28
N ALA A 264 -2.71 -17.29 -1.38
CA ALA A 264 -3.55 -17.87 -2.41
C ALA A 264 -4.98 -17.27 -2.41
N ALA A 265 -5.56 -17.04 -1.22
CA ALA A 265 -6.90 -16.46 -1.10
C ALA A 265 -6.98 -15.00 -1.59
N THR A 266 -5.88 -14.25 -1.45
CA THR A 266 -5.78 -12.87 -1.94
C THR A 266 -5.55 -12.83 -3.46
N LEU A 267 -4.81 -13.81 -4.01
CA LEU A 267 -4.46 -13.89 -5.43
C LEU A 267 -5.59 -14.46 -6.28
N GLU A 268 -6.41 -15.37 -5.73
CA GLU A 268 -7.48 -16.06 -6.44
C GLU A 268 -8.42 -15.13 -7.22
N PRO A 269 -8.95 -14.02 -6.64
CA PRO A 269 -9.81 -13.11 -7.41
C PRO A 269 -9.16 -12.51 -8.65
N ALA A 270 -7.85 -12.28 -8.63
CA ALA A 270 -7.13 -11.77 -9.80
C ALA A 270 -7.00 -12.83 -10.90
N CYS A 271 -6.71 -14.08 -10.53
CA CYS A 271 -6.66 -15.19 -11.49
C CYS A 271 -8.04 -15.49 -12.08
N GLY A 272 -9.10 -15.51 -11.26
CA GLY A 272 -10.48 -15.64 -11.71
C GLY A 272 -10.90 -14.53 -12.66
N TRP A 273 -10.59 -13.27 -12.31
CA TRP A 273 -10.85 -12.10 -13.16
C TRP A 273 -10.19 -12.22 -14.54
N LEU A 274 -8.93 -12.64 -14.58
CA LEU A 274 -8.20 -12.84 -15.83
C LEU A 274 -8.72 -14.04 -16.63
N ALA A 275 -9.16 -15.11 -15.96
CA ALA A 275 -9.74 -16.28 -16.62
C ALA A 275 -11.11 -15.96 -17.25
N GLU A 276 -11.98 -15.23 -16.57
CA GLU A 276 -13.27 -14.78 -17.11
C GLU A 276 -13.12 -13.91 -18.37
N ARG A 277 -11.94 -13.32 -18.58
CA ARG A 277 -11.62 -12.44 -19.73
C ARG A 277 -10.76 -13.10 -20.78
N GLY A 278 -10.50 -14.42 -20.64
CA GLY A 278 -9.76 -15.20 -21.64
C GLY A 278 -8.25 -14.93 -21.65
N HIS A 279 -7.69 -14.38 -20.56
CA HIS A 279 -6.24 -14.25 -20.43
C HIS A 279 -5.59 -15.48 -19.83
N LEU A 280 -6.35 -16.25 -19.03
CA LEU A 280 -5.90 -17.47 -18.37
C LEU A 280 -6.89 -18.61 -18.61
N ALA A 281 -6.38 -19.81 -18.86
CA ALA A 281 -7.15 -21.05 -18.85
C ALA A 281 -7.09 -21.68 -17.46
N PRO A 282 -8.24 -21.97 -16.81
CA PRO A 282 -8.29 -22.60 -15.49
C PRO A 282 -8.17 -24.12 -15.60
N PHE A 283 -7.46 -24.73 -14.65
CA PHE A 283 -7.29 -26.18 -14.49
C PHE A 283 -7.44 -26.59 -13.03
N PRO A 284 -7.82 -27.83 -12.71
CA PRO A 284 -7.65 -28.37 -11.39
C PRO A 284 -6.20 -28.87 -11.20
N ALA A 285 -5.61 -28.58 -10.03
CA ALA A 285 -4.34 -29.16 -9.61
C ALA A 285 -4.49 -29.95 -8.33
N GLU A 286 -3.71 -31.04 -8.20
CA GLU A 286 -3.71 -31.82 -6.97
C GLU A 286 -3.04 -31.03 -5.84
N ALA A 287 -3.71 -30.95 -4.70
CA ALA A 287 -3.23 -30.30 -3.49
C ALA A 287 -3.34 -31.18 -2.26
N LYS A 288 -2.57 -30.88 -1.24
CA LYS A 288 -2.64 -31.51 0.08
C LYS A 288 -2.72 -30.46 1.17
N ALA A 289 -3.59 -30.65 2.16
CA ALA A 289 -3.71 -29.72 3.28
C ALA A 289 -2.39 -29.59 4.08
N THR A 290 -1.60 -30.68 4.15
CA THR A 290 -0.24 -30.70 4.72
C THR A 290 0.63 -31.68 3.94
N PRO A 291 1.97 -31.57 3.98
CA PRO A 291 2.87 -32.53 3.33
C PRO A 291 2.64 -33.99 3.77
N LYS A 292 2.09 -34.22 4.97
CA LYS A 292 1.78 -35.54 5.53
C LYS A 292 0.35 -36.01 5.28
N SER A 293 -0.50 -35.19 4.68
CA SER A 293 -1.89 -35.55 4.38
C SER A 293 -1.95 -36.69 3.37
N ARG A 294 -2.81 -37.67 3.63
CA ARG A 294 -3.09 -38.79 2.71
C ARG A 294 -4.22 -38.48 1.74
N VAL A 295 -5.08 -37.53 2.12
CA VAL A 295 -6.20 -37.08 1.28
C VAL A 295 -5.65 -36.09 0.24
N ARG A 296 -6.03 -36.33 -1.01
CA ARG A 296 -5.80 -35.42 -2.14
C ARG A 296 -7.02 -34.54 -2.28
N LEU A 297 -6.77 -33.27 -2.43
CA LEU A 297 -7.77 -32.23 -2.67
C LEU A 297 -7.45 -31.58 -4.01
N GLU A 298 -8.33 -30.75 -4.51
CA GLU A 298 -8.09 -29.93 -5.69
C GLU A 298 -7.97 -28.47 -5.31
N GLU A 299 -7.01 -27.78 -5.92
CA GLU A 299 -6.91 -26.34 -5.88
C GLU A 299 -6.96 -25.76 -7.31
N PRO A 300 -7.36 -24.49 -7.50
CA PRO A 300 -7.28 -23.84 -8.80
C PRO A 300 -5.84 -23.77 -9.30
N ALA A 301 -5.67 -24.00 -10.59
CA ALA A 301 -4.42 -23.80 -11.32
C ALA A 301 -4.70 -23.08 -12.61
N TYR A 302 -3.70 -22.41 -13.15
CA TYR A 302 -3.87 -21.57 -14.34
C TYR A 302 -2.70 -21.72 -15.29
N MET A 303 -2.98 -21.49 -16.56
CA MET A 303 -2.00 -21.38 -17.62
C MET A 303 -2.35 -20.17 -18.49
N LEU A 304 -1.35 -19.60 -19.16
CA LEU A 304 -1.58 -18.47 -20.05
C LEU A 304 -2.36 -18.95 -21.28
N GLU A 305 -3.41 -18.22 -21.66
CA GLU A 305 -4.16 -18.42 -22.88
C GLU A 305 -3.64 -17.46 -23.97
N ASP A 306 -3.40 -17.96 -25.20
CA ASP A 306 -3.00 -17.07 -26.29
C ASP A 306 -4.23 -16.41 -26.95
N ALA A 307 -3.98 -15.40 -27.80
CA ALA A 307 -5.03 -14.65 -28.46
C ALA A 307 -5.95 -15.50 -29.38
N ASP A 308 -5.53 -16.71 -29.69
CA ASP A 308 -6.27 -17.68 -30.53
C ASP A 308 -7.03 -18.72 -29.68
N GLY A 309 -7.02 -18.57 -28.34
CA GLY A 309 -7.66 -19.48 -27.38
C GLY A 309 -6.90 -20.82 -27.23
N ASN A 310 -5.63 -20.86 -27.62
CA ASN A 310 -4.80 -22.03 -27.41
C ASN A 310 -4.02 -21.89 -26.12
N VAL A 311 -3.99 -22.95 -25.37
CA VAL A 311 -3.21 -23.05 -24.14
C VAL A 311 -1.76 -23.36 -24.52
N ARG A 312 -0.82 -22.50 -24.13
CA ARG A 312 0.61 -22.69 -24.41
C ARG A 312 1.38 -22.90 -23.12
#